data_1dffe7f5f6ed55ca1050fd999a38edc3
#
_entry.id   1dffe7f5f6ed55ca1050fd999a38edc3
#
_cell.length_a   1.000
_cell.length_b   1.000
_cell.length_c   1.000
_cell.angle_alpha   90.00
_cell.angle_beta   90.00
_cell.angle_gamma   90.00
#
_symmetry.space_group_name_H-M   'P 1'
#
loop_
_entity.id
_entity.type
_entity.pdbx_description
1 polymer ?
#
loop_
_entity_poly.entity_id
_entity_poly.type
_entity_poly.pdbx_seq_one_letter_code
_entity_poly.pdbx_strand_id
1 'polypeptide(L)'
;SKLLVFGSIQDKKEIISRLQHLGVMHISKADPSNQLVQDSPMQGVDVMSHLLLNLQYIAKQTNLDTSFTLEGLPPVEKVIEQANEFVEKHLGKVEDLSNEKKSLLRKHARILAQRSEIEKLPFALNHRVPSAHQRIVLLSENSVAGYPFPVKLKIQQEMKNQGQFFTEVFVLNKDLNQLHNSLRTSQSKQINLPEMPLGSVQFLHTLQREEKDINEKLDEIEKDFFRKINGKQSKIKF
;
A
#
# COMPACT_ATOMS: atom_id res chain seq x y z
N SER A 1 26.09 -8.28 -35.98
CA SER A 1 27.46 -7.73 -36.00
C SER A 1 27.56 -6.63 -34.95
N LYS A 2 28.65 -6.57 -34.19
CA LYS A 2 28.93 -5.46 -33.27
C LYS A 2 29.84 -4.47 -33.99
N LEU A 3 29.48 -3.20 -33.99
CA LEU A 3 30.25 -2.10 -34.57
C LEU A 3 30.70 -1.17 -33.41
N LEU A 4 31.98 -0.83 -33.41
CA LEU A 4 32.52 0.14 -32.47
C LEU A 4 32.76 1.45 -33.24
N VAL A 5 32.12 2.52 -32.75
CA VAL A 5 32.23 3.85 -33.39
C VAL A 5 33.06 4.76 -32.49
N PHE A 6 34.11 5.33 -33.06
CA PHE A 6 34.96 6.34 -32.38
C PHE A 6 34.65 7.72 -32.92
N GLY A 7 34.60 8.72 -32.05
CA GLY A 7 34.38 10.09 -32.43
C GLY A 7 34.85 11.06 -31.36
N SER A 8 34.91 12.36 -31.67
CA SER A 8 35.15 13.41 -30.71
C SER A 8 34.04 13.49 -29.69
N ILE A 9 34.35 13.83 -28.43
CA ILE A 9 33.34 14.10 -27.39
C ILE A 9 32.41 15.21 -27.83
N GLN A 10 32.87 16.19 -28.60
CA GLN A 10 32.07 17.29 -29.12
C GLN A 10 31.01 16.82 -30.12
N ASP A 11 31.33 15.81 -30.92
CA ASP A 11 30.44 15.28 -31.95
C ASP A 11 29.52 14.14 -31.45
N LYS A 12 29.71 13.71 -30.19
CA LYS A 12 28.99 12.58 -29.59
C LYS A 12 27.46 12.72 -29.73
N LYS A 13 26.93 13.91 -29.41
CA LYS A 13 25.48 14.19 -29.46
C LYS A 13 24.93 14.04 -30.86
N GLU A 14 25.63 14.60 -31.85
CA GLU A 14 25.23 14.53 -33.25
C GLU A 14 25.32 13.13 -33.83
N ILE A 15 26.40 12.42 -33.53
CA ILE A 15 26.60 11.02 -33.97
C ILE A 15 25.50 10.12 -33.40
N ILE A 16 25.21 10.21 -32.10
CA ILE A 16 24.15 9.40 -31.45
C ILE A 16 22.78 9.74 -32.06
N SER A 17 22.48 11.04 -32.25
CA SER A 17 21.21 11.47 -32.83
C SER A 17 21.03 10.93 -34.25
N ARG A 18 22.07 10.99 -35.09
CA ARG A 18 22.04 10.43 -36.45
C ARG A 18 21.86 8.91 -36.44
N LEU A 19 22.55 8.18 -35.55
CA LEU A 19 22.43 6.73 -35.42
C LEU A 19 21.03 6.33 -34.92
N GLN A 20 20.42 7.08 -34.03
CA GLN A 20 19.03 6.86 -33.56
C GLN A 20 18.01 7.11 -34.67
N HIS A 21 18.20 8.16 -35.49
CA HIS A 21 17.32 8.45 -36.63
C HIS A 21 17.33 7.33 -37.70
N LEU A 22 18.45 6.63 -37.83
CA LEU A 22 18.51 5.48 -38.73
C LEU A 22 17.67 4.29 -38.26
N GLY A 23 17.33 4.20 -36.99
CA GLY A 23 16.43 3.18 -36.42
C GLY A 23 16.89 1.72 -36.53
N VAL A 24 18.09 1.51 -37.06
CA VAL A 24 18.61 0.16 -37.41
C VAL A 24 19.65 -0.36 -36.41
N MET A 25 20.01 0.39 -35.37
CA MET A 25 21.07 0.02 -34.46
C MET A 25 20.61 0.15 -32.99
N HIS A 26 20.98 -0.86 -32.21
CA HIS A 26 20.90 -0.80 -30.75
C HIS A 26 22.25 -0.32 -30.19
N ILE A 27 22.25 0.81 -29.50
CA ILE A 27 23.44 1.38 -28.89
C ILE A 27 23.56 0.84 -27.45
N SER A 28 24.66 0.13 -27.17
CA SER A 28 24.98 -0.36 -25.83
C SER A 28 26.29 0.25 -25.36
N LYS A 29 26.49 0.35 -24.03
CA LYS A 29 27.78 0.74 -23.47
C LYS A 29 28.86 -0.24 -23.91
N ALA A 30 30.05 0.28 -24.25
CA ALA A 30 31.22 -0.56 -24.47
C ALA A 30 31.66 -1.25 -23.16
N ASP A 31 32.29 -2.41 -23.28
CA ASP A 31 32.78 -3.17 -22.13
C ASP A 31 33.80 -2.32 -21.35
N PRO A 32 33.66 -2.14 -20.03
CA PRO A 32 34.58 -1.34 -19.22
C PRO A 32 36.02 -1.87 -19.18
N SER A 33 36.25 -3.12 -19.64
CA SER A 33 37.58 -3.65 -19.77
C SER A 33 38.42 -3.02 -20.91
N ASN A 34 37.78 -2.27 -21.81
CA ASN A 34 38.48 -1.50 -22.84
C ASN A 34 38.89 -0.13 -22.28
N GLN A 35 40.17 -0.01 -21.95
CA GLN A 35 40.77 1.25 -21.37
C GLN A 35 40.61 2.51 -22.22
N LEU A 36 40.06 2.42 -23.43
CA LEU A 36 39.85 3.55 -24.36
C LEU A 36 38.53 4.32 -24.13
N VAL A 37 37.68 3.87 -23.23
CA VAL A 37 36.35 4.48 -23.06
C VAL A 37 36.17 4.98 -21.63
N GLN A 38 36.74 6.12 -21.31
CA GLN A 38 36.24 6.95 -20.21
C GLN A 38 34.97 7.67 -20.70
N ASP A 39 33.84 7.04 -20.58
CA ASP A 39 32.55 7.65 -20.93
C ASP A 39 32.06 8.47 -19.73
N SER A 40 32.19 9.77 -19.81
CA SER A 40 31.42 10.65 -18.92
C SER A 40 29.95 10.65 -19.40
N PRO A 41 28.98 10.52 -18.48
CA PRO A 41 27.57 10.64 -18.83
C PRO A 41 27.32 11.91 -19.62
N MET A 42 26.53 11.84 -20.69
CA MET A 42 26.13 13.07 -21.41
C MET A 42 25.46 14.00 -20.39
N GLN A 43 25.88 15.27 -20.36
CA GLN A 43 25.19 16.29 -19.58
C GLN A 43 23.70 16.27 -19.90
N GLY A 44 22.87 16.10 -18.88
CA GLY A 44 21.42 16.04 -19.01
C GLY A 44 20.80 14.65 -19.07
N VAL A 45 21.57 13.54 -19.17
CA VAL A 45 21.01 12.17 -19.14
C VAL A 45 20.32 11.89 -17.81
N ASP A 46 20.87 12.39 -16.71
CA ASP A 46 20.26 12.22 -15.38
C ASP A 46 18.92 12.97 -15.31
N VAL A 47 18.85 14.19 -15.84
CA VAL A 47 17.62 14.99 -15.88
C VAL A 47 16.55 14.29 -16.72
N MET A 48 16.91 13.77 -17.90
CA MET A 48 16.00 13.03 -18.75
C MET A 48 15.53 11.72 -18.11
N SER A 49 16.42 11.02 -17.41
CA SER A 49 16.08 9.80 -16.71
C SER A 49 15.09 10.05 -15.58
N HIS A 50 15.29 11.10 -14.80
CA HIS A 50 14.34 11.52 -13.76
C HIS A 50 12.98 11.94 -14.35
N LEU A 51 12.98 12.68 -15.44
CA LEU A 51 11.77 13.09 -16.13
C LEU A 51 10.98 11.87 -16.62
N LEU A 52 11.66 10.91 -17.23
CA LEU A 52 11.04 9.67 -17.70
C LEU A 52 10.44 8.85 -16.55
N LEU A 53 11.16 8.72 -15.44
CA LEU A 53 10.66 8.01 -14.24
C LEU A 53 9.41 8.69 -13.69
N ASN A 54 9.39 10.02 -13.61
CA ASN A 54 8.23 10.77 -13.15
C ASN A 54 7.02 10.60 -14.07
N LEU A 55 7.24 10.63 -15.39
CA LEU A 55 6.18 10.39 -16.37
C LEU A 55 5.63 8.96 -16.26
N GLN A 56 6.50 7.97 -16.14
CA GLN A 56 6.10 6.57 -15.95
C GLN A 56 5.34 6.38 -14.64
N TYR A 57 5.76 7.05 -13.57
CA TYR A 57 5.05 7.03 -12.30
C TYR A 57 3.64 7.61 -12.45
N ILE A 58 3.50 8.80 -13.05
CA ILE A 58 2.20 9.43 -13.31
C ILE A 58 1.33 8.49 -14.16
N ALA A 59 1.84 7.98 -15.28
CA ALA A 59 1.10 7.10 -16.19
C ALA A 59 0.61 5.84 -15.47
N LYS A 60 1.45 5.21 -14.64
CA LYS A 60 1.09 4.03 -13.86
C LYS A 60 0.00 4.31 -12.83
N GLN A 61 0.07 5.44 -12.12
CA GLN A 61 -0.93 5.78 -11.10
C GLN A 61 -2.29 6.14 -11.71
N THR A 62 -2.29 6.64 -12.94
CA THR A 62 -3.47 7.17 -13.62
C THR A 62 -4.03 6.25 -14.69
N ASN A 63 -3.44 5.06 -14.88
CA ASN A 63 -3.78 4.11 -15.95
C ASN A 63 -3.84 4.80 -17.34
N LEU A 64 -2.95 5.75 -17.57
CA LEU A 64 -2.85 6.38 -18.89
C LEU A 64 -2.35 5.37 -19.90
N ASP A 65 -3.03 5.29 -21.04
CA ASP A 65 -2.53 4.57 -22.19
C ASP A 65 -1.28 5.27 -22.72
N THR A 66 -0.16 4.58 -22.68
CA THR A 66 1.14 5.05 -23.18
C THR A 66 1.46 4.52 -24.57
N SER A 67 0.51 3.84 -25.21
CA SER A 67 0.64 3.42 -26.60
C SER A 67 0.49 4.62 -27.53
N PHE A 68 1.48 4.89 -28.34
CA PHE A 68 1.44 5.97 -29.34
C PHE A 68 2.22 5.55 -30.59
N THR A 69 1.82 6.13 -31.71
CA THR A 69 2.52 6.00 -32.98
C THR A 69 3.54 7.13 -33.13
N LEU A 70 4.74 6.81 -33.59
CA LEU A 70 5.87 7.75 -33.69
C LEU A 70 5.79 8.68 -34.92
N GLU A 71 4.64 8.72 -35.63
CA GLU A 71 4.48 9.58 -36.79
C GLU A 71 4.39 11.05 -36.39
N GLY A 72 5.30 11.88 -36.88
CA GLY A 72 5.25 13.33 -36.74
C GLY A 72 5.71 13.90 -35.37
N LEU A 73 6.68 13.27 -34.72
CA LEU A 73 7.21 13.80 -33.44
C LEU A 73 7.78 15.22 -33.59
N PRO A 74 7.43 16.13 -32.67
CA PRO A 74 8.03 17.46 -32.63
C PRO A 74 9.53 17.38 -32.26
N PRO A 75 10.29 18.47 -32.41
CA PRO A 75 11.69 18.54 -31.99
C PRO A 75 11.86 18.11 -30.53
N VAL A 76 12.94 17.36 -30.24
CA VAL A 76 13.20 16.75 -28.93
C VAL A 76 13.15 17.76 -27.79
N GLU A 77 13.69 18.97 -28.02
CA GLU A 77 13.71 20.05 -27.04
C GLU A 77 12.30 20.46 -26.62
N LYS A 78 11.39 20.56 -27.59
CA LYS A 78 9.98 20.89 -27.32
C LYS A 78 9.24 19.78 -26.59
N VAL A 79 9.56 18.52 -26.87
CA VAL A 79 9.02 17.36 -26.13
C VAL A 79 9.46 17.40 -24.68
N ILE A 80 10.73 17.69 -24.42
CA ILE A 80 11.28 17.79 -23.06
C ILE A 80 10.64 18.95 -22.29
N GLU A 81 10.47 20.10 -22.90
CA GLU A 81 9.82 21.26 -22.29
C GLU A 81 8.37 20.92 -21.90
N GLN A 82 7.59 20.38 -22.80
CA GLN A 82 6.21 19.97 -22.54
C GLN A 82 6.12 18.89 -21.46
N ALA A 83 7.05 17.93 -21.45
CA ALA A 83 7.11 16.87 -20.45
C ALA A 83 7.44 17.43 -19.05
N ASN A 84 8.37 18.40 -18.96
CA ASN A 84 8.69 19.08 -17.71
C ASN A 84 7.47 19.84 -17.17
N GLU A 85 6.83 20.68 -18.00
CA GLU A 85 5.61 21.39 -17.59
C GLU A 85 4.51 20.45 -17.13
N PHE A 86 4.34 19.31 -17.81
CA PHE A 86 3.36 18.30 -17.43
C PHE A 86 3.70 17.68 -16.06
N VAL A 87 4.95 17.30 -15.85
CA VAL A 87 5.41 16.70 -14.58
C VAL A 87 5.28 17.70 -13.44
N GLU A 88 5.77 18.93 -13.60
CA GLU A 88 5.65 19.99 -12.57
C GLU A 88 4.20 20.24 -12.16
N LYS A 89 3.30 20.20 -13.12
CA LYS A 89 1.88 20.45 -12.89
C LYS A 89 1.16 19.31 -12.20
N HIS A 90 1.54 18.06 -12.48
CA HIS A 90 0.75 16.88 -12.11
C HIS A 90 1.40 16.00 -11.05
N LEU A 91 2.75 15.96 -10.95
CA LEU A 91 3.45 15.04 -10.07
C LEU A 91 3.00 15.16 -8.61
N GLY A 92 3.05 16.36 -8.03
CA GLY A 92 2.67 16.57 -6.64
C GLY A 92 1.23 16.12 -6.33
N LYS A 93 0.30 16.42 -7.24
CA LYS A 93 -1.12 16.01 -7.07
C LYS A 93 -1.29 14.51 -7.14
N VAL A 94 -0.56 13.84 -8.03
CA VAL A 94 -0.59 12.39 -8.17
C VAL A 94 0.03 11.71 -6.95
N GLU A 95 1.11 12.27 -6.40
CA GLU A 95 1.73 11.79 -5.18
C GLU A 95 0.79 11.92 -3.98
N ASP A 96 0.14 13.06 -3.80
CA ASP A 96 -0.82 13.29 -2.72
C ASP A 96 -1.98 12.27 -2.78
N LEU A 97 -2.63 12.13 -3.94
CA LEU A 97 -3.71 11.17 -4.14
C LEU A 97 -3.24 9.72 -3.94
N SER A 98 -2.03 9.38 -4.41
CA SER A 98 -1.46 8.05 -4.22
C SER A 98 -1.19 7.75 -2.75
N ASN A 99 -0.69 8.72 -1.99
CA ASN A 99 -0.44 8.59 -0.56
C ASN A 99 -1.75 8.48 0.23
N GLU A 100 -2.77 9.26 -0.13
CA GLU A 100 -4.10 9.17 0.45
C GLU A 100 -4.71 7.78 0.17
N LYS A 101 -4.67 7.30 -1.09
CA LYS A 101 -5.13 5.95 -1.46
C LYS A 101 -4.43 4.87 -0.64
N LYS A 102 -3.12 4.93 -0.49
CA LYS A 102 -2.35 3.98 0.35
C LYS A 102 -2.78 4.03 1.81
N SER A 103 -3.03 5.21 2.36
CA SER A 103 -3.51 5.38 3.74
C SER A 103 -4.88 4.75 3.93
N LEU A 104 -5.82 4.99 3.01
CA LEU A 104 -7.16 4.42 3.05
C LEU A 104 -7.14 2.89 2.91
N LEU A 105 -6.33 2.34 2.01
CA LEU A 105 -6.16 0.89 1.86
C LEU A 105 -5.62 0.24 3.14
N ARG A 106 -4.67 0.89 3.84
CA ARG A 106 -4.18 0.38 5.14
C ARG A 106 -5.28 0.40 6.21
N LYS A 107 -6.09 1.46 6.26
CA LYS A 107 -7.25 1.54 7.16
C LYS A 107 -8.27 0.46 6.83
N HIS A 108 -8.59 0.27 5.56
CA HIS A 108 -9.50 -0.77 5.08
C HIS A 108 -9.04 -2.17 5.50
N ALA A 109 -7.76 -2.50 5.26
CA ALA A 109 -7.19 -3.78 5.67
C ALA A 109 -7.28 -4.01 7.19
N ARG A 110 -7.07 -2.95 8.01
CA ARG A 110 -7.23 -3.01 9.47
C ARG A 110 -8.68 -3.29 9.87
N ILE A 111 -9.64 -2.63 9.24
CA ILE A 111 -11.08 -2.84 9.50
C ILE A 111 -11.47 -4.28 9.18
N LEU A 112 -11.06 -4.80 8.02
CA LEU A 112 -11.34 -6.19 7.63
C LEU A 112 -10.72 -7.20 8.59
N ALA A 113 -9.49 -6.96 9.05
CA ALA A 113 -8.85 -7.81 10.04
C ALA A 113 -9.60 -7.80 11.38
N GLN A 114 -9.99 -6.63 11.88
CA GLN A 114 -10.76 -6.49 13.12
C GLN A 114 -12.13 -7.19 13.01
N ARG A 115 -12.81 -7.00 11.89
CA ARG A 115 -14.09 -7.63 11.62
C ARG A 115 -13.96 -9.16 11.60
N SER A 116 -12.97 -9.68 10.87
CA SER A 116 -12.70 -11.13 10.78
C SER A 116 -12.43 -11.75 12.16
N GLU A 117 -11.71 -11.09 13.04
CA GLU A 117 -11.46 -11.61 14.40
C GLU A 117 -12.73 -11.68 15.25
N ILE A 118 -13.62 -10.70 15.11
CA ILE A 118 -14.89 -10.69 15.86
C ILE A 118 -15.87 -11.72 15.30
N GLU A 119 -15.96 -11.85 13.97
CA GLU A 119 -16.85 -12.80 13.31
C GLU A 119 -16.48 -14.28 13.56
N LYS A 120 -15.24 -14.57 13.94
CA LYS A 120 -14.80 -15.91 14.36
C LYS A 120 -15.36 -16.32 15.72
N LEU A 121 -15.82 -15.37 16.53
CA LEU A 121 -16.36 -15.70 17.85
C LEU A 121 -17.71 -16.40 17.70
N PRO A 122 -17.93 -17.51 18.44
CA PRO A 122 -19.20 -18.25 18.40
C PRO A 122 -20.34 -17.55 19.15
N PHE A 123 -20.05 -16.38 19.75
CA PHE A 123 -21.01 -15.61 20.55
C PHE A 123 -20.76 -14.10 20.44
N ALA A 124 -21.78 -13.32 20.74
CA ALA A 124 -21.69 -11.87 20.80
C ALA A 124 -21.13 -11.39 22.15
N LEU A 125 -20.21 -10.42 22.11
CA LEU A 125 -19.61 -9.82 23.32
C LEU A 125 -20.42 -8.60 23.77
N ASN A 126 -21.57 -8.84 24.39
CA ASN A 126 -22.53 -7.80 24.77
C ASN A 126 -22.48 -7.39 26.24
N HIS A 127 -21.68 -8.09 27.06
CA HIS A 127 -21.59 -7.78 28.47
C HIS A 127 -20.83 -6.44 28.68
N ARG A 128 -21.38 -5.59 29.55
CA ARG A 128 -20.71 -4.34 29.94
C ARG A 128 -19.50 -4.66 30.81
N VAL A 129 -18.34 -4.17 30.43
CA VAL A 129 -17.11 -4.34 31.22
C VAL A 129 -17.18 -3.44 32.43
N PRO A 130 -17.06 -3.97 33.67
CA PRO A 130 -17.03 -3.14 34.87
C PRO A 130 -15.76 -2.26 34.90
N SER A 131 -15.83 -1.13 35.63
CA SER A 131 -14.65 -0.31 35.89
C SER A 131 -13.54 -1.14 36.54
N ALA A 132 -12.29 -0.83 36.22
CA ALA A 132 -11.10 -1.53 36.66
C ALA A 132 -10.95 -2.99 36.15
N HIS A 133 -11.78 -3.44 35.22
CA HIS A 133 -11.66 -4.74 34.56
C HIS A 133 -11.35 -4.57 33.09
N GLN A 134 -10.71 -5.60 32.53
CA GLN A 134 -10.55 -5.76 31.09
C GLN A 134 -11.27 -7.03 30.62
N ARG A 135 -11.88 -6.94 29.44
CA ARG A 135 -12.46 -8.09 28.75
C ARG A 135 -11.34 -8.86 28.04
N ILE A 136 -11.33 -10.17 28.23
CA ILE A 136 -10.44 -11.07 27.51
C ILE A 136 -11.27 -12.23 26.97
N VAL A 137 -10.97 -12.68 25.78
CA VAL A 137 -11.51 -13.94 25.24
C VAL A 137 -10.38 -14.94 25.17
N LEU A 138 -10.60 -16.06 25.80
CA LEU A 138 -9.67 -17.19 25.83
C LEU A 138 -10.15 -18.28 24.88
N LEU A 139 -9.21 -18.89 24.18
CA LEU A 139 -9.37 -20.07 23.37
C LEU A 139 -8.62 -21.22 24.03
N SER A 140 -9.26 -22.31 24.31
CA SER A 140 -8.66 -23.47 25.00
C SER A 140 -9.25 -24.80 24.54
N GLU A 141 -8.53 -25.91 24.73
CA GLU A 141 -9.02 -27.25 24.44
C GLU A 141 -9.98 -27.75 25.53
N ASN A 142 -9.82 -27.24 26.75
CA ASN A 142 -10.64 -27.60 27.91
C ASN A 142 -11.37 -26.39 28.46
N SER A 143 -12.45 -26.59 29.19
CA SER A 143 -13.17 -25.52 29.88
C SER A 143 -12.25 -24.74 30.82
N VAL A 144 -12.31 -23.43 30.72
CA VAL A 144 -11.53 -22.50 31.57
C VAL A 144 -12.03 -22.53 33.02
N ALA A 145 -13.30 -22.87 33.25
CA ALA A 145 -13.89 -22.92 34.57
C ALA A 145 -13.22 -23.94 35.52
N GLY A 146 -12.62 -24.97 34.94
CA GLY A 146 -11.91 -26.00 35.73
C GLY A 146 -10.40 -25.77 35.88
N TYR A 147 -9.84 -24.70 35.28
CA TYR A 147 -8.40 -24.47 35.34
C TYR A 147 -8.02 -23.57 36.51
N PRO A 148 -6.99 -23.93 37.29
CA PRO A 148 -6.55 -23.16 38.46
C PRO A 148 -5.68 -21.97 38.04
N PHE A 149 -6.29 -20.90 37.51
CA PHE A 149 -5.56 -19.66 37.25
C PHE A 149 -5.11 -18.99 38.55
N PRO A 150 -3.93 -18.38 38.61
CA PRO A 150 -3.43 -17.68 39.80
C PRO A 150 -4.18 -16.35 40.04
N VAL A 151 -5.10 -15.97 39.15
CA VAL A 151 -5.90 -14.75 39.23
C VAL A 151 -7.38 -15.11 39.19
N LYS A 152 -8.20 -14.26 39.79
CA LYS A 152 -9.66 -14.44 39.80
C LYS A 152 -10.24 -14.03 38.47
N LEU A 153 -10.71 -15.01 37.68
CA LEU A 153 -11.43 -14.81 36.44
C LEU A 153 -12.96 -14.71 36.69
N LYS A 154 -13.59 -13.68 36.21
CA LYS A 154 -15.06 -13.64 36.17
C LYS A 154 -15.54 -14.07 34.80
N ILE A 155 -15.90 -15.37 34.68
CA ILE A 155 -16.42 -15.94 33.44
C ILE A 155 -17.79 -15.33 33.17
N GLN A 156 -17.97 -14.78 31.97
CA GLN A 156 -19.25 -14.20 31.51
C GLN A 156 -20.01 -15.20 30.66
N GLN A 157 -19.33 -15.84 29.74
CA GLN A 157 -19.88 -16.88 28.89
C GLN A 157 -18.77 -17.82 28.41
N GLU A 158 -19.14 -19.04 28.14
CA GLU A 158 -18.26 -20.07 27.57
C GLU A 158 -19.05 -20.86 26.54
N MET A 159 -18.48 -21.09 25.37
CA MET A 159 -19.09 -21.88 24.32
C MET A 159 -18.06 -22.80 23.66
N LYS A 160 -18.43 -24.04 23.44
CA LYS A 160 -17.64 -25.01 22.68
C LYS A 160 -17.98 -24.92 21.20
N ASN A 161 -16.98 -24.71 20.38
CA ASN A 161 -17.14 -24.68 18.94
C ASN A 161 -15.95 -25.41 18.28
N GLN A 162 -16.24 -26.36 17.38
CA GLN A 162 -15.23 -27.15 16.64
C GLN A 162 -14.16 -27.80 17.57
N GLY A 163 -14.58 -28.30 18.73
CA GLY A 163 -13.68 -28.96 19.69
C GLY A 163 -12.92 -28.04 20.64
N GLN A 164 -13.00 -26.73 20.44
CA GLN A 164 -12.35 -25.71 21.28
C GLN A 164 -13.37 -24.92 22.09
N PHE A 165 -12.97 -24.49 23.29
CA PHE A 165 -13.77 -23.61 24.14
C PHE A 165 -13.36 -22.16 23.92
N PHE A 166 -14.35 -21.32 23.65
CA PHE A 166 -14.25 -19.87 23.62
C PHE A 166 -14.84 -19.33 24.91
N THR A 167 -14.07 -18.64 25.72
CA THR A 167 -14.51 -18.16 27.02
C THR A 167 -14.28 -16.66 27.16
N GLU A 168 -15.38 -15.90 27.35
CA GLU A 168 -15.29 -14.47 27.70
C GLU A 168 -15.10 -14.36 29.22
N VAL A 169 -14.02 -13.68 29.62
CA VAL A 169 -13.71 -13.42 31.03
C VAL A 169 -13.46 -11.94 31.28
N PHE A 170 -13.79 -11.50 32.48
CA PHE A 170 -13.36 -10.20 32.99
C PHE A 170 -12.27 -10.40 34.03
N VAL A 171 -11.19 -9.64 33.88
CA VAL A 171 -10.01 -9.68 34.74
C VAL A 171 -9.74 -8.27 35.28
N LEU A 172 -9.33 -8.15 36.53
CA LEU A 172 -8.89 -6.86 37.06
C LEU A 172 -7.63 -6.39 36.34
N ASN A 173 -7.54 -5.11 36.01
CA ASN A 173 -6.40 -4.53 35.30
C ASN A 173 -5.05 -4.82 36.01
N LYS A 174 -5.04 -4.83 37.33
CA LYS A 174 -3.84 -5.14 38.13
C LYS A 174 -3.35 -6.58 37.97
N ASP A 175 -4.23 -7.52 37.58
CA ASP A 175 -3.95 -8.95 37.52
C ASP A 175 -3.58 -9.41 36.10
N LEU A 176 -3.61 -8.51 35.11
CA LEU A 176 -3.38 -8.82 33.70
C LEU A 176 -2.01 -9.44 33.43
N ASN A 177 -0.95 -8.87 34.01
CA ASN A 177 0.41 -9.40 33.83
C ASN A 177 0.55 -10.82 34.39
N GLN A 178 -0.10 -11.10 35.51
CA GLN A 178 -0.09 -12.42 36.11
C GLN A 178 -0.88 -13.43 35.28
N LEU A 179 -2.00 -13.00 34.71
CA LEU A 179 -2.76 -13.81 33.75
C LEU A 179 -1.93 -14.12 32.50
N HIS A 180 -1.33 -13.11 31.88
CA HIS A 180 -0.53 -13.29 30.66
C HIS A 180 0.64 -14.28 30.89
N ASN A 181 1.27 -14.22 32.06
CA ASN A 181 2.31 -15.17 32.40
C ASN A 181 1.78 -16.60 32.57
N SER A 182 0.60 -16.77 33.18
CA SER A 182 -0.03 -18.09 33.30
C SER A 182 -0.55 -18.66 31.97
N LEU A 183 -1.00 -17.82 31.04
CA LEU A 183 -1.42 -18.26 29.71
C LEU A 183 -0.25 -18.82 28.89
N ARG A 184 1.00 -18.40 29.15
CA ARG A 184 2.18 -18.98 28.48
C ARG A 184 2.45 -20.44 28.88
N THR A 185 2.03 -20.85 30.06
CA THR A 185 2.21 -22.18 30.56
C THR A 185 0.96 -23.07 30.45
N SER A 186 -0.19 -22.45 30.18
CA SER A 186 -1.46 -23.14 29.97
C SER A 186 -1.67 -23.47 28.49
N GLN A 187 -2.56 -24.42 28.22
CA GLN A 187 -3.03 -24.72 26.83
C GLN A 187 -4.09 -23.69 26.32
N SER A 188 -4.15 -22.54 26.99
CA SER A 188 -5.11 -21.49 26.65
C SER A 188 -4.39 -20.34 25.93
N LYS A 189 -5.03 -19.79 24.89
CA LYS A 189 -4.54 -18.64 24.12
C LYS A 189 -5.52 -17.48 24.25
N GLN A 190 -4.99 -16.28 24.41
CA GLN A 190 -5.79 -15.08 24.32
C GLN A 190 -6.09 -14.74 22.85
N ILE A 191 -7.34 -14.46 22.55
CA ILE A 191 -7.73 -13.87 21.27
C ILE A 191 -7.57 -12.35 21.37
N ASN A 192 -6.76 -11.76 20.51
CA ASN A 192 -6.53 -10.32 20.47
C ASN A 192 -7.70 -9.63 19.80
N LEU A 193 -8.57 -9.06 20.60
CA LEU A 193 -9.74 -8.30 20.13
C LEU A 193 -9.49 -6.80 20.23
N PRO A 194 -10.09 -6.00 19.34
CA PRO A 194 -10.10 -4.56 19.51
C PRO A 194 -10.90 -4.14 20.74
N GLU A 195 -10.69 -2.94 21.23
CA GLU A 195 -11.52 -2.37 22.29
C GLU A 195 -12.95 -2.15 21.77
N MET A 196 -13.92 -2.77 22.44
CA MET A 196 -15.34 -2.73 22.09
C MET A 196 -16.17 -2.27 23.28
N PRO A 197 -16.20 -0.97 23.59
CA PRO A 197 -16.89 -0.46 24.80
C PRO A 197 -18.40 -0.72 24.78
N LEU A 198 -19.00 -0.76 23.60
CA LEU A 198 -20.45 -0.95 23.39
C LEU A 198 -20.85 -2.38 22.98
N GLY A 199 -19.89 -3.32 22.99
CA GLY A 199 -20.10 -4.70 22.56
C GLY A 199 -19.82 -4.95 21.08
N SER A 200 -19.78 -6.25 20.70
CA SER A 200 -19.35 -6.66 19.36
C SER A 200 -20.33 -6.28 18.25
N VAL A 201 -21.63 -6.34 18.51
CA VAL A 201 -22.65 -6.04 17.49
C VAL A 201 -22.59 -4.57 17.06
N GLN A 202 -22.56 -3.65 18.04
CA GLN A 202 -22.48 -2.22 17.73
C GLN A 202 -21.14 -1.86 17.09
N PHE A 203 -20.08 -2.50 17.54
CA PHE A 203 -18.76 -2.31 16.95
C PHE A 203 -18.69 -2.78 15.49
N LEU A 204 -19.28 -3.95 15.17
CA LEU A 204 -19.39 -4.42 13.79
C LEU A 204 -20.17 -3.45 12.89
N HIS A 205 -21.27 -2.89 13.39
CA HIS A 205 -22.01 -1.86 12.64
C HIS A 205 -21.16 -0.60 12.39
N THR A 206 -20.34 -0.21 13.38
CA THR A 206 -19.41 0.92 13.19
C THR A 206 -18.37 0.60 12.13
N LEU A 207 -17.75 -0.58 12.18
CA LEU A 207 -16.77 -1.02 11.18
C LEU A 207 -17.38 -1.09 9.76
N GLN A 208 -18.62 -1.58 9.63
CA GLN A 208 -19.32 -1.61 8.33
C GLN A 208 -19.56 -0.22 7.77
N ARG A 209 -19.89 0.75 8.63
CA ARG A 209 -20.04 2.14 8.20
C ARG A 209 -18.71 2.74 7.76
N GLU A 210 -17.66 2.56 8.57
CA GLU A 210 -16.31 3.04 8.22
C GLU A 210 -15.80 2.40 6.93
N GLU A 211 -16.05 1.11 6.71
CA GLU A 211 -15.70 0.39 5.47
C GLU A 211 -16.38 1.02 4.27
N LYS A 212 -17.68 1.32 4.38
CA LYS A 212 -18.44 2.00 3.32
C LYS A 212 -17.86 3.38 3.01
N ASP A 213 -17.61 4.19 4.04
CA ASP A 213 -17.03 5.54 3.88
C ASP A 213 -15.65 5.51 3.22
N ILE A 214 -14.83 4.49 3.53
CA ILE A 214 -13.52 4.30 2.88
C ILE A 214 -13.68 3.92 1.42
N ASN A 215 -14.60 3.01 1.09
CA ASN A 215 -14.83 2.61 -0.30
C ASN A 215 -15.34 3.78 -1.15
N GLU A 216 -16.24 4.60 -0.63
CA GLU A 216 -16.71 5.83 -1.30
C GLU A 216 -15.55 6.80 -1.58
N LYS A 217 -14.63 7.00 -0.60
CA LYS A 217 -13.44 7.84 -0.80
C LYS A 217 -12.45 7.25 -1.80
N LEU A 218 -12.27 5.94 -1.82
CA LEU A 218 -11.41 5.28 -2.81
C LEU A 218 -11.96 5.47 -4.23
N ASP A 219 -13.27 5.35 -4.40
CA ASP A 219 -13.95 5.60 -5.67
C ASP A 219 -13.82 7.07 -6.11
N GLU A 220 -13.89 8.02 -5.17
CA GLU A 220 -13.67 9.45 -5.44
C GLU A 220 -12.23 9.71 -5.91
N ILE A 221 -11.24 9.13 -5.24
CA ILE A 221 -9.83 9.26 -5.63
C ILE A 221 -9.63 8.70 -7.05
N GLU A 222 -10.21 7.55 -7.38
CA GLU A 222 -10.10 6.99 -8.74
C GLU A 222 -10.74 7.90 -9.79
N LYS A 223 -11.92 8.46 -9.51
CA LYS A 223 -12.55 9.45 -10.39
C LYS A 223 -11.70 10.72 -10.51
N ASP A 224 -11.04 11.16 -9.45
CA ASP A 224 -10.19 12.34 -9.46
C ASP A 224 -8.91 12.13 -10.26
N PHE A 225 -8.30 10.93 -10.19
CA PHE A 225 -7.20 10.57 -11.10
C PHE A 225 -7.63 10.72 -12.58
N PHE A 226 -8.81 10.20 -12.92
CA PHE A 226 -9.34 10.32 -14.28
C PHE A 226 -9.63 11.78 -14.69
N ARG A 227 -10.30 12.54 -13.84
CA ARG A 227 -10.76 13.91 -14.17
C ARG A 227 -9.63 14.92 -14.25
N LYS A 228 -8.68 14.87 -13.33
CA LYS A 228 -7.60 15.87 -13.22
C LYS A 228 -6.54 15.72 -14.30
N ILE A 229 -6.38 14.53 -14.85
CA ILE A 229 -5.37 14.25 -15.89
C ILE A 229 -6.00 14.11 -17.26
N ASN A 230 -7.10 13.37 -17.40
CA ASN A 230 -7.79 13.15 -18.67
C ASN A 230 -8.72 14.31 -19.11
N GLY A 231 -9.15 15.16 -18.19
CA GLY A 231 -10.07 16.27 -18.49
C GLY A 231 -9.53 17.31 -19.47
N LYS A 232 -8.28 17.20 -19.93
CA LYS A 232 -7.65 18.03 -20.96
C LYS A 232 -7.04 17.28 -22.14
N GLN A 233 -7.09 15.95 -22.15
CA GLN A 233 -6.56 15.16 -23.28
C GLN A 233 -7.31 15.39 -24.59
N SER A 234 -8.53 15.93 -24.54
CA SER A 234 -9.24 16.33 -25.79
C SER A 234 -8.58 17.47 -26.59
N LYS A 235 -7.46 18.05 -26.08
CA LYS A 235 -6.74 19.17 -26.73
C LYS A 235 -5.27 18.91 -27.04
N ILE A 236 -4.69 17.81 -26.58
CA ILE A 236 -3.34 17.43 -27.01
C ILE A 236 -3.50 16.46 -28.19
N LYS A 237 -3.80 16.98 -29.35
CA LYS A 237 -3.50 16.30 -30.61
C LYS A 237 -2.01 16.49 -30.83
N PHE A 238 -1.23 15.45 -30.56
CA PHE A 238 0.14 15.32 -31.03
C PHE A 238 0.15 15.11 -32.53
#